data_6af1c25cc84cd08fb6c55aabccaa8c28
#
_entry.id   6af1c25cc84cd08fb6c55aabccaa8c28
#
_cell.length_a   1.000
_cell.length_b   1.000
_cell.length_c   1.000
_cell.angle_alpha   90.00
_cell.angle_beta   90.00
_cell.angle_gamma   90.00
#
_symmetry.space_group_name_H-M   'P 1'
#
loop_
_entity.id
_entity.type
_entity.pdbx_description
1 polymer ?
#
loop_
_entity_poly.entity_id
_entity_poly.type
_entity_poly.pdbx_seq_one_letter_code
_entity_poly.pdbx_strand_id
1 'polypeptide(L)'
;MKALLTTRILNITPYLLIFVVILSNIFLYFTNQLSMVQFFNADALYLPSLYKDLMVNSGSYENWHLTPAPYFFPDMILYFLANFLTSDYYYAIPMFFTFQAIVLVVAIYHLYTLFMEKSIALNTAAITFSLIYILSTPVSEYQLVSAFHFGEFLIIIMSLYFGIKVIFFCENFVSKDSFYLLLLTILIIVSDRLFILHFILPFFFILFILWTKILVNTRKTFMLAILFALGIFISSILEKIFIINKTSYSIKLDISKLTENANAIKSIF
;
A
#
# COMPACT_ATOMS: atom_id res chain seq x y z
N MET A 1 27.80 33.52 7.74
CA MET A 1 28.02 32.23 8.43
C MET A 1 26.75 31.70 9.11
N LYS A 2 26.03 32.46 9.97
CA LYS A 2 24.77 31.99 10.59
C LYS A 2 23.69 31.55 9.57
N ALA A 3 23.41 32.33 8.53
CA ALA A 3 22.40 32.01 7.52
C ALA A 3 22.70 30.71 6.74
N LEU A 4 23.98 30.43 6.42
CA LEU A 4 24.42 29.21 5.76
C LEU A 4 24.29 27.98 6.68
N LEU A 5 24.50 28.13 7.96
CA LEU A 5 24.30 27.07 8.95
C LEU A 5 22.81 26.74 9.12
N THR A 6 21.96 27.75 9.19
CA THR A 6 20.51 27.58 9.32
C THR A 6 19.89 26.87 8.12
N THR A 7 20.31 27.25 6.90
CA THR A 7 19.86 26.58 5.66
C THR A 7 20.34 25.11 5.56
N ARG A 8 21.55 24.81 6.00
CA ARG A 8 22.06 23.43 6.04
C ARG A 8 21.32 22.56 7.07
N ILE A 9 21.05 23.11 8.25
CA ILE A 9 20.29 22.40 9.30
C ILE A 9 18.88 22.11 8.81
N LEU A 10 18.17 23.08 8.24
CA LEU A 10 16.82 22.90 7.69
C LEU A 10 16.75 21.84 6.59
N ASN A 11 17.82 21.69 5.81
CA ASN A 11 17.88 20.68 4.75
C ASN A 11 18.12 19.24 5.27
N ILE A 12 18.69 19.06 6.45
CA ILE A 12 19.00 17.75 7.03
C ILE A 12 17.84 17.27 7.93
N THR A 13 17.09 18.19 8.52
CA THR A 13 16.02 17.88 9.48
C THR A 13 15.01 16.81 9.00
N PRO A 14 14.46 16.85 7.76
CA PRO A 14 13.50 15.87 7.32
C PRO A 14 14.10 14.44 7.26
N TYR A 15 15.34 14.30 6.81
CA TYR A 15 16.02 13.00 6.77
C TYR A 15 16.30 12.46 8.17
N LEU A 16 16.70 13.34 9.07
CA LEU A 16 16.93 12.96 10.47
C LEU A 16 15.62 12.50 11.14
N LEU A 17 14.53 13.21 10.89
CA LEU A 17 13.22 12.84 11.43
C LEU A 17 12.75 11.47 10.94
N ILE A 18 12.83 11.22 9.63
CA ILE A 18 12.50 9.92 9.04
C ILE A 18 13.39 8.81 9.65
N PHE A 19 14.70 9.06 9.73
CA PHE A 19 15.65 8.11 10.28
C PHE A 19 15.35 7.77 11.75
N VAL A 20 15.07 8.76 12.58
CA VAL A 20 14.73 8.57 14.00
C VAL A 20 13.46 7.74 14.14
N VAL A 21 12.42 8.01 13.34
CA VAL A 21 11.18 7.23 13.38
C VAL A 21 11.41 5.77 13.00
N ILE A 22 12.16 5.52 11.92
CA ILE A 22 12.50 4.15 11.49
C ILE A 22 13.29 3.42 12.58
N LEU A 23 14.34 4.05 13.12
CA LEU A 23 15.15 3.45 14.18
C LEU A 23 14.34 3.18 15.46
N SER A 24 13.43 4.09 15.83
CA SER A 24 12.58 3.88 17.01
C SER A 24 11.71 2.64 16.88
N ASN A 25 11.10 2.41 15.71
CA ASN A 25 10.27 1.21 15.48
C ASN A 25 11.12 -0.06 15.47
N ILE A 26 12.30 -0.03 14.86
CA ILE A 26 13.26 -1.15 14.89
C ILE A 26 13.70 -1.44 16.33
N PHE A 27 13.97 -0.41 17.12
CA PHE A 27 14.32 -0.55 18.52
C PHE A 27 13.19 -1.18 19.35
N LEU A 28 11.95 -0.72 19.17
CA LEU A 28 10.77 -1.28 19.85
C LEU A 28 10.56 -2.76 19.49
N TYR A 29 10.81 -3.14 18.23
CA TYR A 29 10.76 -4.53 17.78
C TYR A 29 11.82 -5.38 18.53
N PHE A 30 13.09 -4.99 18.51
CA PHE A 30 14.17 -5.76 19.12
C PHE A 30 14.13 -5.78 20.65
N THR A 31 13.48 -4.81 21.28
CA THR A 31 13.27 -4.77 22.74
C THR A 31 11.99 -5.46 23.20
N ASN A 32 11.27 -6.14 22.29
CA ASN A 32 10.00 -6.82 22.55
C ASN A 32 8.92 -5.91 23.17
N GLN A 33 8.94 -4.62 22.84
CA GLN A 33 7.91 -3.69 23.30
C GLN A 33 6.67 -3.68 22.38
N LEU A 34 6.76 -4.34 21.21
CA LEU A 34 5.63 -4.59 20.33
C LEU A 34 5.00 -5.94 20.65
N SER A 35 3.70 -6.08 20.37
CA SER A 35 2.99 -7.34 20.58
C SER A 35 3.49 -8.44 19.63
N MET A 36 4.31 -9.34 20.14
CA MET A 36 4.89 -10.43 19.32
C MET A 36 3.84 -11.37 18.73
N VAL A 37 2.64 -11.44 19.31
CA VAL A 37 1.52 -12.26 18.78
C VAL A 37 1.14 -11.84 17.36
N GLN A 38 1.30 -10.58 17.01
CA GLN A 38 1.00 -10.06 15.68
C GLN A 38 1.96 -10.56 14.59
N PHE A 39 3.19 -10.92 14.97
CA PHE A 39 4.20 -11.41 14.02
C PHE A 39 4.19 -12.92 13.85
N PHE A 40 3.45 -13.64 14.70
CA PHE A 40 3.42 -15.11 14.71
C PHE A 40 2.00 -15.68 14.54
N ASN A 41 1.13 -14.98 13.83
CA ASN A 41 -0.17 -15.49 13.40
C ASN A 41 -0.12 -16.02 11.95
N ALA A 42 -1.20 -16.64 11.50
CA ALA A 42 -1.26 -17.25 10.18
C ALA A 42 -1.03 -16.26 9.03
N ASP A 43 -1.55 -15.03 9.16
CA ASP A 43 -1.42 -14.01 8.13
C ASP A 43 0.02 -13.47 8.06
N ALA A 44 0.61 -13.17 9.21
CA ALA A 44 1.98 -12.70 9.30
C ALA A 44 3.00 -13.72 8.77
N LEU A 45 2.74 -15.01 8.98
CA LEU A 45 3.61 -16.11 8.55
C LEU A 45 3.37 -16.57 7.11
N TYR A 46 2.39 -16.02 6.40
CA TYR A 46 2.09 -16.41 5.02
C TYR A 46 3.27 -16.18 4.07
N LEU A 47 3.74 -14.95 3.91
CA LEU A 47 4.89 -14.65 3.03
C LEU A 47 6.20 -15.29 3.51
N PRO A 48 6.53 -15.32 4.82
CA PRO A 48 7.66 -16.09 5.34
C PRO A 48 7.63 -17.57 4.97
N SER A 49 6.49 -18.23 5.12
CA SER A 49 6.33 -19.64 4.78
C SER A 49 6.45 -19.88 3.28
N LEU A 50 5.85 -19.01 2.48
CA LEU A 50 5.95 -19.06 1.03
C LEU A 50 7.40 -18.87 0.56
N TYR A 51 8.11 -17.88 1.12
CA TYR A 51 9.54 -17.68 0.83
C TYR A 51 10.37 -18.91 1.16
N LYS A 52 10.20 -19.44 2.37
CA LYS A 52 10.96 -20.62 2.81
C LYS A 52 10.72 -21.82 1.91
N ASP A 53 9.47 -22.05 1.52
CA ASP A 53 9.15 -23.19 0.66
C ASP A 53 9.73 -23.02 -0.74
N LEU A 54 9.50 -21.88 -1.39
CA LEU A 54 9.91 -21.65 -2.77
C LEU A 54 11.42 -21.45 -2.92
N MET A 55 12.06 -20.71 -2.00
CA MET A 55 13.43 -20.25 -2.18
C MET A 55 14.45 -21.11 -1.43
N VAL A 56 14.05 -21.79 -0.35
CA VAL A 56 14.94 -22.60 0.48
C VAL A 56 14.71 -24.09 0.26
N ASN A 57 13.44 -24.52 0.24
CA ASN A 57 13.08 -25.95 0.15
C ASN A 57 12.90 -26.43 -1.29
N SER A 58 13.06 -25.55 -2.31
CA SER A 58 12.82 -25.86 -3.72
C SER A 58 11.40 -26.38 -4.00
N GLY A 59 10.42 -25.91 -3.23
CA GLY A 59 9.01 -26.23 -3.40
C GLY A 59 8.43 -25.64 -4.68
N SER A 60 7.23 -26.07 -5.06
CA SER A 60 6.53 -25.54 -6.22
C SER A 60 5.40 -24.62 -5.81
N TYR A 61 5.32 -23.49 -6.48
CA TYR A 61 4.23 -22.53 -6.32
C TYR A 61 2.84 -23.14 -6.62
N GLU A 62 2.76 -24.09 -7.52
CA GLU A 62 1.53 -24.80 -7.89
C GLU A 62 0.91 -25.58 -6.73
N ASN A 63 1.70 -25.95 -5.74
CA ASN A 63 1.23 -26.67 -4.56
C ASN A 63 0.62 -25.75 -3.48
N TRP A 64 0.69 -24.42 -3.67
CA TRP A 64 0.18 -23.46 -2.70
C TRP A 64 -1.27 -23.08 -2.98
N HIS A 65 -2.10 -23.18 -1.94
CA HIS A 65 -3.42 -22.53 -1.90
C HIS A 65 -3.25 -21.09 -1.45
N LEU A 66 -3.30 -20.17 -2.40
CA LEU A 66 -3.12 -18.76 -2.13
C LEU A 66 -4.31 -18.16 -1.39
N THR A 67 -4.03 -17.19 -0.53
CA THR A 67 -5.04 -16.36 0.11
C THR A 67 -5.86 -15.57 -0.91
N PRO A 68 -7.08 -15.09 -0.57
CA PRO A 68 -7.89 -14.23 -1.45
C PRO A 68 -7.16 -12.95 -1.90
N ALA A 69 -6.27 -12.43 -1.04
CA ALA A 69 -5.30 -11.39 -1.34
C ALA A 69 -3.90 -12.02 -1.30
N PRO A 70 -3.30 -12.43 -2.43
CA PRO A 70 -2.02 -13.14 -2.43
C PRO A 70 -0.80 -12.28 -2.14
N TYR A 71 -0.97 -10.96 -2.01
CA TYR A 71 0.08 -9.99 -1.64
C TYR A 71 1.31 -9.99 -2.55
N PHE A 72 1.15 -10.29 -3.86
CA PHE A 72 2.26 -10.34 -4.81
C PHE A 72 3.02 -9.03 -4.92
N PHE A 73 2.29 -7.90 -4.89
CA PHE A 73 2.82 -6.58 -5.08
C PHE A 73 2.17 -5.58 -4.12
N PRO A 74 2.95 -4.74 -3.44
CA PRO A 74 4.42 -4.75 -3.37
C PRO A 74 4.98 -5.69 -2.29
N ASP A 75 4.13 -6.24 -1.40
CA ASP A 75 4.52 -6.88 -0.15
C ASP A 75 5.46 -8.08 -0.37
N MET A 76 5.11 -9.01 -1.26
CA MET A 76 5.93 -10.20 -1.53
C MET A 76 7.31 -9.81 -2.05
N ILE A 77 7.38 -8.83 -2.97
CA ILE A 77 8.66 -8.38 -3.53
C ILE A 77 9.54 -7.79 -2.43
N LEU A 78 8.99 -6.91 -1.61
CA LEU A 78 9.72 -6.25 -0.53
C LEU A 78 10.13 -7.25 0.56
N TYR A 79 9.24 -8.19 0.91
CA TYR A 79 9.53 -9.21 1.91
C TYR A 79 10.58 -10.22 1.42
N PHE A 80 10.46 -10.69 0.17
CA PHE A 80 11.44 -11.62 -0.41
C PHE A 80 12.83 -10.99 -0.49
N LEU A 81 12.90 -9.71 -0.87
CA LEU A 81 14.15 -8.95 -0.85
C LEU A 81 14.72 -8.83 0.58
N ALA A 82 13.88 -8.51 1.57
CA ALA A 82 14.31 -8.41 2.96
C ALA A 82 14.85 -9.73 3.49
N ASN A 83 14.14 -10.83 3.22
CA ASN A 83 14.56 -12.15 3.68
C ASN A 83 15.82 -12.64 2.93
N PHE A 84 15.93 -12.36 1.64
CA PHE A 84 17.15 -12.66 0.87
C PHE A 84 18.39 -11.98 1.45
N LEU A 85 18.25 -10.72 1.91
CA LEU A 85 19.38 -9.96 2.48
C LEU A 85 19.71 -10.37 3.91
N THR A 86 18.75 -10.85 4.68
CA THR A 86 18.96 -11.17 6.10
C THR A 86 19.08 -12.66 6.36
N SER A 87 18.56 -13.51 5.48
CA SER A 87 18.50 -14.97 5.58
C SER A 87 17.82 -15.49 6.86
N ASP A 88 17.15 -14.63 7.63
CA ASP A 88 16.47 -14.96 8.87
C ASP A 88 15.18 -14.17 9.02
N TYR A 89 14.09 -14.86 9.39
CA TYR A 89 12.78 -14.25 9.56
C TYR A 89 12.77 -13.11 10.58
N TYR A 90 13.43 -13.29 11.71
CA TYR A 90 13.46 -12.30 12.79
C TYR A 90 14.09 -10.97 12.35
N TYR A 91 15.13 -11.01 11.51
CA TYR A 91 15.76 -9.82 10.95
C TYR A 91 15.06 -9.32 9.66
N ALA A 92 14.35 -10.20 8.96
CA ALA A 92 13.62 -9.82 7.74
C ALA A 92 12.45 -8.86 8.04
N ILE A 93 11.80 -9.00 9.20
CA ILE A 93 10.68 -8.12 9.60
C ILE A 93 11.09 -6.64 9.66
N PRO A 94 12.11 -6.22 10.44
CA PRO A 94 12.51 -4.81 10.49
C PRO A 94 13.13 -4.32 9.18
N MET A 95 13.73 -5.19 8.38
CA MET A 95 14.21 -4.83 7.04
C MET A 95 13.05 -4.57 6.09
N PHE A 96 12.04 -5.43 6.07
CA PHE A 96 10.81 -5.26 5.31
C PHE A 96 10.10 -3.95 5.67
N PHE A 97 9.93 -3.68 6.97
CA PHE A 97 9.41 -2.42 7.48
C PHE A 97 10.19 -1.22 6.94
N THR A 98 11.54 -1.29 6.95
CA THR A 98 12.38 -0.21 6.45
C THR A 98 12.11 0.07 4.96
N PHE A 99 11.98 -0.97 4.15
CA PHE A 99 11.64 -0.81 2.73
C PHE A 99 10.27 -0.18 2.53
N GLN A 100 9.25 -0.64 3.25
CA GLN A 100 7.91 -0.03 3.19
C GLN A 100 7.92 1.43 3.64
N ALA A 101 8.64 1.75 4.73
CA ALA A 101 8.77 3.11 5.23
C ALA A 101 9.41 4.05 4.19
N ILE A 102 10.48 3.60 3.51
CA ILE A 102 11.12 4.36 2.44
C ILE A 102 10.14 4.58 1.27
N VAL A 103 9.45 3.53 0.82
CA VAL A 103 8.45 3.64 -0.26
C VAL A 103 7.33 4.59 0.11
N LEU A 104 6.84 4.54 1.36
CA LEU A 104 5.80 5.44 1.87
C LEU A 104 6.26 6.90 1.84
N VAL A 105 7.44 7.20 2.38
CA VAL A 105 8.00 8.57 2.37
C VAL A 105 8.12 9.09 0.94
N VAL A 106 8.65 8.27 0.02
CA VAL A 106 8.80 8.63 -1.39
C VAL A 106 7.43 8.90 -2.04
N ALA A 107 6.43 8.05 -1.77
CA ALA A 107 5.08 8.22 -2.30
C ALA A 107 4.42 9.52 -1.79
N ILE A 108 4.49 9.78 -0.48
CA ILE A 108 3.97 11.00 0.14
C ILE A 108 4.71 12.24 -0.39
N TYR A 109 6.04 12.18 -0.50
CA TYR A 109 6.84 13.27 -1.06
C TYR A 109 6.39 13.61 -2.50
N HIS A 110 6.28 12.63 -3.36
CA HIS A 110 5.82 12.86 -4.74
C HIS A 110 4.41 13.44 -4.78
N LEU A 111 3.49 12.98 -3.94
CA LEU A 111 2.15 13.54 -3.85
C LEU A 111 2.19 15.02 -3.47
N TYR A 112 2.99 15.41 -2.49
CA TYR A 112 3.11 16.82 -2.09
C TYR A 112 3.80 17.70 -3.13
N THR A 113 4.72 17.16 -3.95
CA THR A 113 5.35 17.94 -5.03
C THR A 113 4.36 18.41 -6.11
N LEU A 114 3.15 17.90 -6.14
CA LEU A 114 2.07 18.42 -7.02
C LEU A 114 1.56 19.80 -6.58
N PHE A 115 1.70 20.14 -5.29
CA PHE A 115 1.05 21.31 -4.68
C PHE A 115 2.04 22.29 -4.08
N MET A 116 3.26 21.90 -3.86
CA MET A 116 4.27 22.73 -3.17
C MET A 116 5.68 22.51 -3.69
N GLU A 117 6.59 23.41 -3.37
CA GLU A 117 8.01 23.32 -3.72
C GLU A 117 8.67 22.08 -3.11
N LYS A 118 9.65 21.52 -3.80
CA LYS A 118 10.32 20.26 -3.42
C LYS A 118 10.86 20.24 -1.99
N SER A 119 11.44 21.36 -1.53
CA SER A 119 11.98 21.47 -0.17
C SER A 119 10.87 21.43 0.89
N ILE A 120 9.75 22.11 0.64
CA ILE A 120 8.58 22.12 1.51
C ILE A 120 7.91 20.74 1.47
N ALA A 121 7.77 20.15 0.27
CA ALA A 121 7.20 18.83 0.09
C ALA A 121 7.95 17.75 0.91
N LEU A 122 9.30 17.82 0.93
CA LEU A 122 10.11 16.87 1.70
C LEU A 122 9.90 17.02 3.21
N ASN A 123 9.89 18.27 3.73
CA ASN A 123 9.63 18.51 5.14
C ASN A 123 8.22 18.06 5.53
N THR A 124 7.22 18.37 4.71
CA THR A 124 5.83 17.98 4.95
C THR A 124 5.67 16.45 4.90
N ALA A 125 6.34 15.78 3.96
CA ALA A 125 6.34 14.32 3.88
C ALA A 125 6.96 13.68 5.12
N ALA A 126 8.08 14.20 5.61
CA ALA A 126 8.73 13.73 6.82
C ALA A 126 7.84 13.91 8.07
N ILE A 127 7.18 15.05 8.19
CA ILE A 127 6.23 15.32 9.29
C ILE A 127 5.03 14.37 9.18
N THR A 128 4.41 14.24 7.99
CA THR A 128 3.26 13.36 7.79
C THR A 128 3.61 11.91 8.12
N PHE A 129 4.76 11.42 7.63
CA PHE A 129 5.28 10.10 7.95
C PHE A 129 5.43 9.92 9.46
N SER A 130 6.05 10.88 10.14
CA SER A 130 6.26 10.81 11.59
C SER A 130 4.95 10.80 12.37
N LEU A 131 3.97 11.61 11.95
CA LEU A 131 2.64 11.64 12.57
C LEU A 131 1.89 10.33 12.41
N ILE A 132 1.98 9.67 11.24
CA ILE A 132 1.39 8.33 11.01
C ILE A 132 1.94 7.34 12.04
N TYR A 133 3.23 7.38 12.34
CA TYR A 133 3.86 6.45 13.29
C TYR A 133 3.65 6.82 14.77
N ILE A 134 3.57 8.11 15.09
CA ILE A 134 3.42 8.56 16.48
C ILE A 134 1.95 8.45 16.94
N LEU A 135 1.00 8.80 16.05
CA LEU A 135 -0.41 8.89 16.41
C LEU A 135 -1.17 7.56 16.26
N SER A 136 -0.65 6.60 15.51
CA SER A 136 -1.34 5.33 15.28
C SER A 136 -0.44 4.13 15.60
N THR A 137 -0.33 3.82 16.89
CA THR A 137 0.38 2.63 17.37
C THR A 137 -0.07 1.32 16.68
N PRO A 138 -1.36 1.07 16.39
CA PRO A 138 -1.76 -0.10 15.62
C PRO A 138 -1.21 -0.11 14.19
N VAL A 139 -1.16 1.05 13.51
CA VAL A 139 -0.68 1.12 12.11
C VAL A 139 0.81 0.83 12.03
N SER A 140 1.61 1.27 13.00
CA SER A 140 3.04 0.97 13.03
C SER A 140 3.32 -0.52 13.21
N GLU A 141 2.48 -1.22 13.99
CA GLU A 141 2.57 -2.67 14.17
C GLU A 141 2.17 -3.42 12.88
N TYR A 142 1.10 -3.00 12.21
CA TYR A 142 0.65 -3.62 10.96
C TYR A 142 1.63 -3.46 9.80
N GLN A 143 2.45 -2.42 9.79
CA GLN A 143 3.50 -2.26 8.79
C GLN A 143 4.66 -3.25 8.93
N LEU A 144 4.82 -3.83 10.11
CA LEU A 144 5.80 -4.88 10.34
C LEU A 144 5.28 -6.25 9.88
N VAL A 145 3.97 -6.39 9.65
CA VAL A 145 3.35 -7.62 9.18
C VAL A 145 3.34 -7.67 7.66
N SER A 146 3.93 -8.71 7.09
CA SER A 146 4.19 -8.84 5.66
C SER A 146 2.97 -9.11 4.77
N ALA A 147 1.79 -9.32 5.34
CA ALA A 147 0.57 -9.64 4.60
C ALA A 147 -0.66 -9.03 5.31
N PHE A 148 -0.73 -7.69 5.38
CA PHE A 148 -1.79 -6.98 6.10
C PHE A 148 -2.30 -5.73 5.36
N HIS A 149 -2.41 -5.80 4.02
CA HIS A 149 -2.95 -4.74 3.15
C HIS A 149 -2.17 -3.41 3.20
N PHE A 150 -1.00 -3.36 3.86
CA PHE A 150 -0.23 -2.11 3.91
C PHE A 150 0.38 -1.77 2.56
N GLY A 151 0.78 -2.77 1.78
CA GLY A 151 1.24 -2.59 0.41
C GLY A 151 0.16 -1.96 -0.48
N GLU A 152 -1.11 -2.32 -0.29
CA GLU A 152 -2.23 -1.68 -0.96
C GLU A 152 -2.28 -0.18 -0.65
N PHE A 153 -2.15 0.20 0.63
CA PHE A 153 -2.12 1.61 1.05
C PHE A 153 -1.00 2.40 0.38
N LEU A 154 0.21 1.82 0.26
CA LEU A 154 1.32 2.45 -0.46
C LEU A 154 0.94 2.74 -1.92
N ILE A 155 0.33 1.77 -2.59
CA ILE A 155 -0.07 1.89 -3.99
C ILE A 155 -1.24 2.86 -4.15
N ILE A 156 -2.15 2.97 -3.19
CA ILE A 156 -3.20 3.99 -3.17
C ILE A 156 -2.58 5.39 -3.24
N ILE A 157 -1.57 5.70 -2.41
CA ILE A 157 -0.91 7.01 -2.41
C ILE A 157 -0.22 7.29 -3.76
N MET A 158 0.48 6.29 -4.31
CA MET A 158 1.12 6.42 -5.63
C MET A 158 0.09 6.59 -6.76
N SER A 159 -1.01 5.84 -6.72
CA SER A 159 -2.08 5.93 -7.69
C SER A 159 -2.82 7.27 -7.61
N LEU A 160 -2.98 7.82 -6.41
CA LEU A 160 -3.52 9.16 -6.20
C LEU A 160 -2.62 10.23 -6.85
N TYR A 161 -1.31 10.12 -6.66
CA TYR A 161 -0.34 11.01 -7.33
C TYR A 161 -0.50 10.98 -8.85
N PHE A 162 -0.45 9.80 -9.47
CA PHE A 162 -0.59 9.68 -10.93
C PHE A 162 -1.99 10.08 -11.41
N GLY A 163 -3.05 9.72 -10.67
CA GLY A 163 -4.42 10.09 -11.00
C GLY A 163 -4.62 11.61 -11.04
N ILE A 164 -4.15 12.33 -10.03
CA ILE A 164 -4.18 13.79 -9.96
C ILE A 164 -3.37 14.38 -11.12
N LYS A 165 -2.17 13.85 -11.39
CA LYS A 165 -1.33 14.30 -12.50
C LYS A 165 -2.03 14.18 -13.85
N VAL A 166 -2.64 13.03 -14.13
CA VAL A 166 -3.35 12.78 -15.39
C VAL A 166 -4.53 13.74 -15.55
N ILE A 167 -5.27 14.03 -14.47
CA ILE A 167 -6.45 14.90 -14.55
C ILE A 167 -6.06 16.35 -14.73
N PHE A 168 -5.15 16.87 -13.91
CA PHE A 168 -4.94 18.30 -13.77
C PHE A 168 -3.67 18.81 -14.48
N PHE A 169 -2.64 17.97 -14.65
CA PHE A 169 -1.33 18.42 -15.12
C PHE A 169 -0.92 17.86 -16.49
N CYS A 170 -1.49 16.75 -16.95
CA CYS A 170 -1.19 16.22 -18.28
C CYS A 170 -2.05 16.90 -19.35
N GLU A 171 -1.43 17.42 -20.40
CA GLU A 171 -2.16 17.94 -21.58
C GLU A 171 -2.84 16.79 -22.32
N ASN A 172 -2.09 15.75 -22.63
CA ASN A 172 -2.55 14.54 -23.31
C ASN A 172 -2.83 13.43 -22.30
N PHE A 173 -3.94 12.71 -22.49
CA PHE A 173 -4.25 11.54 -21.64
C PHE A 173 -3.25 10.41 -21.85
N VAL A 174 -2.81 10.17 -23.08
CA VAL A 174 -1.78 9.16 -23.38
C VAL A 174 -0.41 9.72 -22.94
N SER A 175 -0.04 9.45 -21.72
CA SER A 175 1.15 9.94 -21.06
C SER A 175 1.86 8.81 -20.28
N LYS A 176 3.10 9.04 -19.90
CA LYS A 176 3.81 8.12 -18.99
C LYS A 176 3.08 7.94 -17.67
N ASP A 177 2.44 9.00 -17.17
CA ASP A 177 1.69 8.98 -15.91
C ASP A 177 0.45 8.08 -16.01
N SER A 178 -0.27 8.12 -17.15
CA SER A 178 -1.39 7.19 -17.41
C SER A 178 -0.92 5.74 -17.51
N PHE A 179 0.22 5.51 -18.13
CA PHE A 179 0.81 4.17 -18.20
C PHE A 179 1.19 3.64 -16.80
N TYR A 180 1.83 4.45 -15.98
CA TYR A 180 2.16 4.04 -14.59
C TYR A 180 0.90 3.80 -13.76
N LEU A 181 -0.14 4.63 -13.91
CA LEU A 181 -1.41 4.43 -13.22
C LEU A 181 -2.06 3.10 -13.63
N LEU A 182 -2.08 2.78 -14.93
CA LEU A 182 -2.58 1.50 -15.43
C LEU A 182 -1.77 0.32 -14.89
N LEU A 183 -0.45 0.41 -14.94
CA LEU A 183 0.45 -0.63 -14.45
C LEU A 183 0.24 -0.89 -12.94
N LEU A 184 0.21 0.16 -12.12
CA LEU A 184 -0.07 0.03 -10.70
C LEU A 184 -1.44 -0.58 -10.44
N THR A 185 -2.46 -0.16 -11.20
CA THR A 185 -3.82 -0.72 -11.09
C THR A 185 -3.83 -2.22 -11.38
N ILE A 186 -3.15 -2.66 -12.43
CA ILE A 186 -3.06 -4.09 -12.79
C ILE A 186 -2.34 -4.87 -11.67
N LEU A 187 -1.17 -4.42 -11.25
CA LEU A 187 -0.35 -5.12 -10.28
C LEU A 187 -1.06 -5.25 -8.92
N ILE A 188 -1.70 -4.17 -8.46
CA ILE A 188 -2.33 -4.19 -7.15
C ILE A 188 -3.64 -4.99 -7.16
N ILE A 189 -4.45 -4.96 -8.20
CA ILE A 189 -5.71 -5.74 -8.25
C ILE A 189 -5.41 -7.25 -8.31
N VAL A 190 -4.35 -7.69 -9.00
CA VAL A 190 -3.90 -9.09 -8.96
C VAL A 190 -3.43 -9.46 -7.55
N SER A 191 -2.86 -8.54 -6.83
CA SER A 191 -2.31 -8.71 -5.49
C SER A 191 -3.38 -8.59 -4.39
N ASP A 192 -4.21 -7.55 -4.49
CA ASP A 192 -5.24 -7.22 -3.51
C ASP A 192 -6.43 -6.52 -4.18
N ARG A 193 -7.56 -7.21 -4.24
CA ARG A 193 -8.79 -6.67 -4.87
C ARG A 193 -9.47 -5.57 -4.06
N LEU A 194 -9.13 -5.41 -2.79
CA LEU A 194 -9.70 -4.35 -1.96
C LEU A 194 -9.37 -2.96 -2.49
N PHE A 195 -8.30 -2.83 -3.30
CA PHE A 195 -7.97 -1.61 -4.01
C PHE A 195 -9.13 -1.01 -4.82
N ILE A 196 -10.03 -1.85 -5.36
CA ILE A 196 -11.22 -1.37 -6.07
C ILE A 196 -12.14 -0.60 -5.10
N LEU A 197 -12.34 -1.12 -3.89
CA LEU A 197 -13.19 -0.52 -2.87
C LEU A 197 -12.53 0.67 -2.18
N HIS A 198 -11.24 0.56 -1.86
CA HIS A 198 -10.53 1.57 -1.09
C HIS A 198 -10.03 2.75 -1.92
N PHE A 199 -9.77 2.54 -3.22
CA PHE A 199 -9.26 3.60 -4.09
C PHE A 199 -10.18 3.90 -5.28
N ILE A 200 -10.47 2.93 -6.14
CA ILE A 200 -11.15 3.20 -7.43
C ILE A 200 -12.53 3.80 -7.18
N LEU A 201 -13.36 3.22 -6.33
CA LEU A 201 -14.70 3.73 -6.05
C LEU A 201 -14.68 5.11 -5.38
N PRO A 202 -13.95 5.38 -4.28
CA PRO A 202 -13.86 6.72 -3.70
C PRO A 202 -13.29 7.75 -4.67
N PHE A 203 -12.30 7.38 -5.49
CA PHE A 203 -11.71 8.28 -6.47
C PHE A 203 -12.73 8.71 -7.53
N PHE A 204 -13.53 7.78 -8.06
CA PHE A 204 -14.61 8.11 -8.98
C PHE A 204 -15.71 8.92 -8.33
N PHE A 205 -16.05 8.68 -7.08
CA PHE A 205 -17.03 9.50 -6.36
C PHE A 205 -16.57 10.96 -6.25
N ILE A 206 -15.30 11.18 -5.92
CA ILE A 206 -14.69 12.52 -5.90
C ILE A 206 -14.71 13.14 -7.31
N LEU A 207 -14.30 12.38 -8.34
CA LEU A 207 -14.33 12.85 -9.72
C LEU A 207 -15.74 13.22 -10.18
N PHE A 208 -16.75 12.47 -9.80
CA PHE A 208 -18.14 12.78 -10.10
C PHE A 208 -18.56 14.13 -9.47
N ILE A 209 -18.21 14.38 -8.19
CA ILE A 209 -18.47 15.66 -7.54
C ILE A 209 -17.75 16.81 -8.28
N LEU A 210 -16.49 16.63 -8.63
CA LEU A 210 -15.71 17.64 -9.36
C LEU A 210 -16.26 17.89 -10.77
N TRP A 211 -16.74 16.85 -11.43
CA TRP A 211 -17.37 16.93 -12.74
C TRP A 211 -18.69 17.72 -12.69
N THR A 212 -19.56 17.47 -11.70
CA THR A 212 -20.81 18.23 -11.54
C THR A 212 -20.57 19.72 -11.29
N LYS A 213 -19.41 20.07 -10.72
CA LYS A 213 -18.96 21.46 -10.51
C LYS A 213 -18.18 22.03 -11.70
N ILE A 214 -18.09 21.33 -12.83
CA ILE A 214 -17.35 21.72 -14.03
C ILE A 214 -15.86 21.97 -13.77
N LEU A 215 -15.30 21.38 -12.72
CA LEU A 215 -13.90 21.53 -12.36
C LEU A 215 -12.98 20.53 -13.08
N VAL A 216 -13.54 19.49 -13.71
CA VAL A 216 -12.80 18.45 -14.42
C VAL A 216 -13.39 18.24 -15.82
N ASN A 217 -12.49 18.00 -16.79
CA ASN A 217 -12.85 17.75 -18.16
C ASN A 217 -13.53 16.38 -18.33
N THR A 218 -14.75 16.35 -18.86
CA THR A 218 -15.55 15.14 -19.10
C THR A 218 -14.78 14.07 -19.89
N ARG A 219 -14.01 14.47 -20.92
CA ARG A 219 -13.22 13.55 -21.74
C ARG A 219 -12.15 12.85 -20.90
N LYS A 220 -11.41 13.57 -20.04
CA LYS A 220 -10.38 12.98 -19.15
C LYS A 220 -11.01 12.05 -18.13
N THR A 221 -12.14 12.42 -17.53
CA THR A 221 -12.87 11.55 -16.58
C THR A 221 -13.29 10.24 -17.23
N PHE A 222 -13.86 10.31 -18.45
CA PHE A 222 -14.27 9.13 -19.20
C PHE A 222 -13.07 8.24 -19.58
N MET A 223 -11.97 8.83 -20.02
CA MET A 223 -10.75 8.08 -20.36
C MET A 223 -10.12 7.41 -19.13
N LEU A 224 -10.20 8.02 -17.94
CA LEU A 224 -9.78 7.36 -16.69
C LEU A 224 -10.68 6.18 -16.34
N ALA A 225 -11.99 6.28 -16.56
CA ALA A 225 -12.90 5.16 -16.36
C ALA A 225 -12.52 3.98 -17.27
N ILE A 226 -12.21 4.25 -18.54
CA ILE A 226 -11.70 3.22 -19.47
C ILE A 226 -10.38 2.62 -18.97
N LEU A 227 -9.45 3.45 -18.50
CA LEU A 227 -8.15 2.99 -17.99
C LEU A 227 -8.32 2.03 -16.80
N PHE A 228 -9.15 2.39 -15.82
CA PHE A 228 -9.40 1.51 -14.68
C PHE A 228 -10.17 0.24 -15.07
N ALA A 229 -11.17 0.35 -15.97
CA ALA A 229 -11.87 -0.81 -16.51
C ALA A 229 -10.93 -1.77 -17.24
N LEU A 230 -9.99 -1.24 -18.04
CA LEU A 230 -8.94 -2.00 -18.70
C LEU A 230 -8.01 -2.67 -17.68
N GLY A 231 -7.59 -1.93 -16.64
CA GLY A 231 -6.79 -2.45 -15.54
C GLY A 231 -7.47 -3.63 -14.84
N ILE A 232 -8.74 -3.49 -14.48
CA ILE A 232 -9.55 -4.57 -13.86
C ILE A 232 -9.67 -5.78 -14.80
N PHE A 233 -9.92 -5.54 -16.09
CA PHE A 233 -10.05 -6.59 -17.08
C PHE A 233 -8.75 -7.39 -17.24
N ILE A 234 -7.61 -6.70 -17.44
CA ILE A 234 -6.30 -7.35 -17.57
C ILE A 234 -5.95 -8.09 -16.28
N SER A 235 -6.19 -7.50 -15.10
CA SER A 235 -5.95 -8.15 -13.82
C SER A 235 -6.74 -9.44 -13.67
N SER A 236 -8.00 -9.45 -14.12
CA SER A 236 -8.85 -10.64 -14.08
C SER A 236 -8.35 -11.78 -14.98
N ILE A 237 -7.70 -11.45 -16.09
CA ILE A 237 -7.04 -12.45 -16.97
C ILE A 237 -5.76 -12.96 -16.29
N LEU A 238 -4.91 -12.07 -15.81
CA LEU A 238 -3.65 -12.43 -15.17
C LEU A 238 -3.89 -13.30 -13.94
N GLU A 239 -4.91 -12.99 -13.15
CA GLU A 239 -5.28 -13.78 -11.99
C GLU A 239 -5.62 -15.24 -12.36
N LYS A 240 -6.34 -15.47 -13.45
CA LYS A 240 -6.64 -16.82 -13.91
C LYS A 240 -5.39 -17.60 -14.37
N ILE A 241 -4.36 -16.88 -14.83
CA ILE A 241 -3.11 -17.48 -15.30
C ILE A 241 -2.19 -17.81 -14.13
N PHE A 242 -2.06 -16.87 -13.19
CA PHE A 242 -1.08 -16.96 -12.09
C PHE A 242 -1.63 -17.65 -10.83
N ILE A 243 -2.94 -17.61 -10.61
CA ILE A 243 -3.53 -18.19 -9.40
C ILE A 243 -4.21 -19.51 -9.78
N ILE A 244 -3.43 -20.59 -9.79
CA ILE A 244 -3.88 -21.92 -10.17
C ILE A 244 -4.81 -22.50 -9.09
N ASN A 245 -4.44 -22.35 -7.81
CA ASN A 245 -5.20 -22.86 -6.66
C ASN A 245 -5.66 -21.70 -5.77
N LYS A 246 -6.90 -21.28 -5.91
CA LYS A 246 -7.51 -20.27 -5.06
C LYS A 246 -8.51 -20.89 -4.10
N THR A 247 -8.39 -20.57 -2.81
CA THR A 247 -9.48 -20.82 -1.87
C THR A 247 -10.68 -19.96 -2.27
N SER A 248 -11.69 -20.59 -2.89
CA SER A 248 -12.93 -19.91 -3.23
C SER A 248 -13.78 -19.75 -1.98
N TYR A 249 -13.74 -18.58 -1.37
CA TYR A 249 -14.79 -18.19 -0.42
C TYR A 249 -16.03 -17.78 -1.23
N SER A 250 -17.05 -18.64 -1.26
CA SER A 250 -18.37 -18.22 -1.73
C SER A 250 -18.99 -17.33 -0.66
N ILE A 251 -18.89 -16.02 -0.81
CA ILE A 251 -19.71 -15.10 -0.01
C ILE A 251 -21.17 -15.30 -0.49
N LYS A 252 -21.90 -16.13 0.22
CA LYS A 252 -23.35 -16.21 0.07
C LYS A 252 -23.94 -15.14 0.98
N LEU A 253 -24.61 -14.18 0.40
CA LEU A 253 -25.38 -13.16 1.13
C LEU A 253 -26.60 -13.91 1.75
N ASP A 254 -26.47 -14.28 2.99
CA ASP A 254 -27.55 -14.93 3.74
C ASP A 254 -28.33 -13.85 4.49
N ILE A 255 -29.48 -13.47 3.94
CA ILE A 255 -30.36 -12.43 4.49
C ILE A 255 -30.84 -12.78 5.89
N SER A 256 -30.97 -14.08 6.21
CA SER A 256 -31.40 -14.53 7.56
C SER A 256 -30.33 -14.19 8.60
N LYS A 257 -29.05 -14.35 8.27
CA LYS A 257 -27.92 -13.98 9.14
C LYS A 257 -27.76 -12.46 9.31
N LEU A 258 -28.16 -11.66 8.32
CA LEU A 258 -28.17 -10.19 8.48
C LEU A 258 -29.12 -9.75 9.61
N THR A 259 -30.27 -10.36 9.70
CA THR A 259 -31.26 -10.07 10.76
C THR A 259 -30.76 -10.56 12.12
N GLU A 260 -30.15 -11.72 12.18
CA GLU A 260 -29.55 -12.29 13.39
C GLU A 260 -28.39 -11.42 13.91
N ASN A 261 -27.49 -11.01 13.03
CA ASN A 261 -26.38 -10.12 13.37
C ASN A 261 -26.86 -8.72 13.78
N ALA A 262 -27.90 -8.18 13.14
CA ALA A 262 -28.50 -6.91 13.54
C ALA A 262 -29.13 -6.99 14.96
N ASN A 263 -29.76 -8.11 15.31
CA ASN A 263 -30.31 -8.34 16.65
C ASN A 263 -29.18 -8.54 17.69
N ALA A 264 -28.11 -9.24 17.33
CA ALA A 264 -26.94 -9.37 18.20
C ALA A 264 -26.26 -8.00 18.47
N ILE A 265 -26.15 -7.13 17.48
CA ILE A 265 -25.63 -5.76 17.67
C ILE A 265 -26.55 -4.95 18.59
N LYS A 266 -27.87 -5.04 18.42
CA LYS A 266 -28.85 -4.37 19.31
C LYS A 266 -28.79 -4.85 20.77
N SER A 267 -28.34 -6.07 21.02
CA SER A 267 -28.21 -6.60 22.38
C SER A 267 -26.94 -6.14 23.09
N ILE A 268 -26.00 -5.52 22.40
CA ILE A 268 -24.73 -4.99 22.93
C ILE A 268 -24.89 -3.53 23.37
N PHE A 269 -25.87 -2.81 22.81
CA PHE A 269 -26.20 -1.42 23.14
C PHE A 269 -27.54 -1.35 23.88
#